data_54c22c11c510ab88e93bb725b610639e
#
_entry.id   54c22c11c510ab88e93bb725b610639e
#
_cell.length_a   1.000
_cell.length_b   1.000
_cell.length_c   1.000
_cell.angle_alpha   90.00
_cell.angle_beta   90.00
_cell.angle_gamma   90.00
#
_symmetry.space_group_name_H-M   'P 1'
#
loop_
_entity.id
_entity.type
_entity.pdbx_description
1 polymer ?
#
loop_
_entity_poly.entity_id
_entity_poly.type
_entity_poly.pdbx_seq_one_letter_code
_entity_poly.pdbx_strand_id
1 'polypeptide(L)' 'GDLTPMQVKVVGGNAIDYHISVLRRHPEWIKEAHELGMKVNVWTVDQPDDMQWCIGNGVDLITTNQPVVLKGLL' A
#
# COMPACT_ATOMS: atom_id res chain seq x y z
N GLY A 1 -4.40 -10.51 13.33
CA GLY A 1 -3.69 -9.39 12.76
C GLY A 1 -3.24 -9.61 11.33
N ASP A 2 -2.68 -8.59 10.75
CA ASP A 2 -2.21 -8.67 9.38
C ASP A 2 -0.88 -9.39 9.29
N LEU A 3 -0.71 -10.14 8.20
CA LEU A 3 0.56 -10.79 7.91
C LEU A 3 1.59 -9.74 7.49
N THR A 4 2.84 -9.94 7.91
CA THR A 4 3.95 -9.13 7.41
C THR A 4 4.25 -9.50 5.95
N PRO A 5 4.96 -8.62 5.19
CA PRO A 5 5.35 -8.98 3.82
C PRO A 5 6.13 -10.29 3.74
N MET A 6 7.03 -10.55 4.69
CA MET A 6 7.78 -11.81 4.71
C MET A 6 6.85 -13.01 4.92
N GLN A 7 5.86 -12.89 5.80
CA GLN A 7 4.89 -13.97 6.03
C GLN A 7 4.06 -14.25 4.79
N VAL A 8 3.66 -13.20 4.06
CA VAL A 8 2.94 -13.36 2.80
C VAL A 8 3.82 -14.08 1.77
N LYS A 9 5.09 -13.70 1.68
CA LYS A 9 6.03 -14.29 0.74
C LYS A 9 6.25 -15.79 1.02
N VAL A 10 6.35 -16.15 2.29
CA VAL A 10 6.56 -17.55 2.70
C VAL A 10 5.42 -18.45 2.26
N VAL A 11 4.17 -17.95 2.29
CA VAL A 11 3.01 -18.74 1.85
C VAL A 11 2.75 -18.62 0.34
N GLY A 12 3.68 -18.07 -0.41
CA GLY A 12 3.60 -18.01 -1.87
C GLY A 12 2.94 -16.78 -2.45
N GLY A 13 2.65 -15.77 -1.62
CA GLY A 13 2.10 -14.51 -2.09
C GLY A 13 3.12 -13.68 -2.85
N ASN A 14 2.65 -12.90 -3.84
CA ASN A 14 3.50 -12.01 -4.62
C ASN A 14 3.02 -10.56 -4.58
N ALA A 15 2.02 -10.28 -3.74
CA ALA A 15 1.51 -8.93 -3.50
C ALA A 15 0.95 -8.84 -2.08
N ILE A 16 0.97 -7.65 -1.52
CA ILE A 16 0.31 -7.38 -0.25
C ILE A 16 -0.83 -6.40 -0.48
N ASP A 17 -1.91 -6.56 0.28
CA ASP A 17 -3.13 -5.76 0.15
C ASP A 17 -3.56 -5.37 1.57
N TYR A 18 -3.24 -4.14 1.98
CA TYR A 18 -3.48 -3.68 3.34
C TYR A 18 -4.44 -2.50 3.37
N HIS A 19 -5.18 -2.40 4.46
CA HIS A 19 -5.88 -1.17 4.80
C HIS A 19 -4.86 -0.06 5.07
N ILE A 20 -5.18 1.18 4.67
CA ILE A 20 -4.26 2.32 4.81
C ILE A 20 -3.77 2.49 6.25
N SER A 21 -4.62 2.25 7.24
CA SER A 21 -4.25 2.40 8.65
C SER A 21 -3.13 1.45 9.07
N VAL A 22 -3.09 0.26 8.47
CA VAL A 22 -2.04 -0.73 8.76
C VAL A 22 -0.70 -0.24 8.24
N LEU A 23 -0.64 0.24 7.00
CA LEU A 23 0.60 0.75 6.42
C LEU A 23 1.08 2.04 7.08
N ARG A 24 0.16 2.88 7.55
CA ARG A 24 0.54 4.07 8.31
C ARG A 24 1.25 3.71 9.62
N ARG A 25 0.87 2.59 10.23
CA ARG A 25 1.53 2.09 11.44
C ARG A 25 2.82 1.34 11.15
N HIS A 26 2.94 0.78 9.93
CA HIS A 26 4.07 -0.02 9.50
C HIS A 26 4.57 0.43 8.13
N PRO A 27 5.02 1.70 7.99
CA PRO A 27 5.46 2.19 6.67
C PRO A 27 6.65 1.41 6.11
N GLU A 28 7.46 0.81 6.97
CA GLU A 28 8.60 -0.03 6.57
C GLU A 28 8.18 -1.25 5.77
N TRP A 29 6.91 -1.67 5.86
CA TRP A 29 6.41 -2.84 5.12
C TRP A 29 6.34 -2.59 3.61
N ILE A 30 6.21 -1.33 3.18
CA ILE A 30 6.22 -1.00 1.76
C ILE A 30 7.60 -1.32 1.17
N LYS A 31 8.66 -0.87 1.84
CA LYS A 31 10.03 -1.15 1.41
C LYS A 31 10.34 -2.63 1.48
N GLU A 32 9.95 -3.28 2.56
CA GLU A 32 10.15 -4.72 2.75
C GLU A 32 9.49 -5.51 1.62
N ALA A 33 8.24 -5.18 1.27
CA ALA A 33 7.53 -5.85 0.18
C ALA A 33 8.28 -5.68 -1.14
N HIS A 34 8.73 -4.47 -1.45
CA HIS A 34 9.46 -4.20 -2.69
C HIS A 34 10.79 -4.96 -2.74
N GLU A 35 11.50 -5.05 -1.62
CA GLU A 35 12.73 -5.83 -1.53
C GLU A 35 12.48 -7.32 -1.77
N LEU A 36 11.30 -7.81 -1.44
CA LEU A 36 10.88 -9.19 -1.68
C LEU A 36 10.28 -9.39 -3.08
N GLY A 37 10.26 -8.37 -3.91
CA GLY A 37 9.71 -8.44 -5.26
C GLY A 37 8.19 -8.42 -5.32
N MET A 38 7.52 -7.94 -4.26
CA MET A 38 6.07 -7.91 -4.19
C MET A 38 5.52 -6.53 -4.50
N LYS A 39 4.29 -6.48 -5.02
CA LYS A 39 3.54 -5.25 -5.20
C LYS A 39 2.79 -4.90 -3.93
N VAL A 40 2.55 -3.60 -3.73
CA VAL A 40 1.82 -3.08 -2.58
C VAL A 40 0.54 -2.42 -3.04
N ASN A 41 -0.60 -2.95 -2.60
CA ASN A 41 -1.93 -2.39 -2.84
C ASN A 41 -2.50 -1.90 -1.51
N VAL A 42 -3.08 -0.71 -1.51
CA VAL A 42 -3.65 -0.07 -0.31
C VAL A 42 -5.09 0.31 -0.56
N TRP A 43 -5.96 0.07 0.41
CA TRP A 43 -7.41 0.36 0.35
C TRP A 43 -7.92 0.86 1.70
N THR A 44 -9.01 1.54 1.85
CA THR A 44 -9.57 2.41 0.84
C THR A 44 -9.04 3.81 1.12
N VAL A 45 -8.49 4.46 0.12
CA VAL A 45 -7.77 5.73 0.31
C VAL A 45 -8.60 6.83 -0.36
N ASP A 46 -9.34 7.59 0.46
CA ASP A 46 -10.25 8.62 -0.06
C ASP A 46 -9.81 10.05 0.27
N GLN A 47 -8.90 10.21 1.23
CA GLN A 47 -8.41 11.53 1.63
C GLN A 47 -7.17 11.92 0.84
N PRO A 48 -7.08 13.17 0.34
CA PRO A 48 -5.90 13.62 -0.41
C PRO A 48 -4.58 13.44 0.34
N ASP A 49 -4.57 13.66 1.65
CA ASP A 49 -3.37 13.48 2.48
C ASP A 49 -2.86 12.03 2.42
N ASP A 50 -3.79 11.08 2.53
CA ASP A 50 -3.44 9.66 2.47
C ASP A 50 -2.98 9.26 1.06
N MET A 51 -3.61 9.84 0.03
CA MET A 51 -3.19 9.60 -1.36
C MET A 51 -1.77 10.07 -1.58
N GLN A 52 -1.43 11.29 -1.12
CA GLN A 52 -0.08 11.83 -1.25
C GLN A 52 0.93 11.01 -0.46
N TRP A 53 0.55 10.56 0.73
CA TRP A 53 1.40 9.70 1.53
C TRP A 53 1.71 8.40 0.79
N CYS A 54 0.70 7.77 0.18
CA CYS A 54 0.88 6.55 -0.59
C CYS A 54 1.79 6.77 -1.80
N ILE A 55 1.57 7.85 -2.54
CA ILE A 55 2.39 8.21 -3.71
C ILE A 55 3.84 8.41 -3.28
N GLY A 56 4.06 9.18 -2.22
CA GLY A 56 5.40 9.49 -1.72
C GLY A 56 6.15 8.29 -1.17
N ASN A 57 5.43 7.26 -0.72
CA ASN A 57 6.02 6.03 -0.18
C ASN A 57 6.13 4.90 -1.20
N GLY A 58 5.75 5.14 -2.45
CA GLY A 58 5.94 4.18 -3.52
C GLY A 58 4.94 3.04 -3.54
N VAL A 59 3.74 3.24 -3.03
CA VAL A 59 2.65 2.27 -3.13
C VAL A 59 2.33 2.03 -4.61
N ASP A 60 2.20 0.77 -5.01
CA ASP A 60 2.02 0.41 -6.43
C ASP A 60 0.60 0.62 -6.91
N LEU A 61 -0.39 0.36 -6.04
CA LEU A 61 -1.79 0.46 -6.41
C LEU A 61 -2.59 1.05 -5.25
N ILE A 62 -3.41 2.05 -5.56
CA ILE A 62 -4.26 2.74 -4.59
C ILE A 62 -5.70 2.50 -4.96
N THR A 63 -6.47 1.88 -4.07
CA THR A 63 -7.91 1.69 -4.23
C THR A 63 -8.62 2.85 -3.56
N THR A 64 -9.43 3.59 -4.33
CA THR A 64 -10.10 4.79 -3.87
C THR A 64 -11.51 4.89 -4.44
N ASN A 65 -12.40 5.56 -3.70
CA ASN A 65 -13.71 5.97 -4.19
C ASN A 65 -13.67 7.40 -4.78
N GLN A 66 -12.48 8.02 -4.82
CA GLN A 66 -12.28 9.39 -5.33
C GLN A 66 -11.22 9.38 -6.45
N PRO A 67 -11.46 8.67 -7.56
CA PRO A 67 -10.44 8.52 -8.60
C PRO A 67 -10.05 9.84 -9.27
N VAL A 68 -10.99 10.78 -9.35
CA VAL A 68 -10.70 12.10 -9.96
C VAL A 68 -9.71 12.88 -9.09
N VAL A 69 -9.89 12.83 -7.76
CA VAL A 69 -8.97 13.50 -6.83
C VAL A 69 -7.59 12.87 -6.92
N LEU A 70 -7.51 11.54 -6.92
CA LEU A 70 -6.23 10.84 -7.02
C LEU A 70 -5.52 11.18 -8.34
N LYS A 71 -6.25 11.19 -9.45
CA LYS A 71 -5.69 11.52 -10.76
C LYS A 71 -5.09 12.93 -10.76
N GLY A 72 -5.74 13.86 -10.07
CA GLY A 72 -5.24 15.23 -9.96
C GLY A 72 -3.95 15.37 -9.17
N LEU A 73 -3.60 14.38 -8.34
CA LEU A 73 -2.37 14.35 -7.55
C LEU A 73 -1.22 13.66 -8.26
N LEU A 74 -1.52 12.92 -9.30
CA LEU A 74 -0.52 12.24 -10.11
C LEU A 74 -0.03 13.16 -11.22
#